data_f45cc4790d71795a1eca909c26f08196
#
_entry.id   f45cc4790d71795a1eca909c26f08196
#
_cell.length_a   1.000
_cell.length_b   1.000
_cell.length_c   1.000
_cell.angle_alpha   90.00
_cell.angle_beta   90.00
_cell.angle_gamma   90.00
#
_symmetry.space_group_name_H-M   'P 1'
#
loop_
_entity.id
_entity.type
_entity.pdbx_description
1 polymer ?
#
loop_
_entity_poly.entity_id
_entity_poly.type
_entity_poly.pdbx_seq_one_letter_code
_entity_poly.pdbx_strand_id
1 'polypeptide(L)'
;HVVACDSPVGSGKTTAVMAYMLSQAKKHHLRRIFVVLPFTSIISQSVETYRRCLVLPGEEPNKIVAEVHHRMDFESESVRHLSTLWKAPVIVTTAVAFFETLASNRPSALRRLHELPGSAIFVDEAHAALPSHLLPVAWKWINCFADEWNCHWVLASGSLNRFWTIQQIA
;
A
#
# COMPACT_ATOMS: atom_id res chain seq x y z
N HIS A 1 -1.78 -6.89 -13.90
CA HIS A 1 -1.96 -7.21 -12.46
C HIS A 1 -2.59 -6.05 -11.67
N VAL A 2 -3.54 -5.32 -12.27
CA VAL A 2 -4.29 -4.25 -11.62
C VAL A 2 -5.76 -4.66 -11.51
N VAL A 3 -6.32 -4.62 -10.30
CA VAL A 3 -7.70 -4.98 -9.98
C VAL A 3 -8.40 -3.80 -9.32
N ALA A 4 -9.64 -3.55 -9.69
CA ALA A 4 -10.49 -2.56 -9.06
C ALA A 4 -11.47 -3.24 -8.10
N CYS A 5 -11.63 -2.69 -6.89
CA CYS A 5 -12.62 -3.12 -5.91
C CYS A 5 -13.61 -1.98 -5.66
N ASP A 6 -14.78 -2.09 -6.26
CA ASP A 6 -15.89 -1.17 -6.04
C ASP A 6 -16.84 -1.79 -5.00
N SER A 7 -16.84 -1.25 -3.80
CA SER A 7 -17.61 -1.82 -2.70
C SER A 7 -18.02 -0.71 -1.72
N PRO A 8 -19.29 -0.67 -1.28
CA PRO A 8 -19.77 0.36 -0.38
C PRO A 8 -19.04 0.35 0.96
N VAL A 9 -19.04 1.50 1.62
CA VAL A 9 -18.47 1.66 2.97
C VAL A 9 -19.19 0.72 3.95
N GLY A 10 -18.41 0.06 4.83
CA GLY A 10 -18.96 -0.86 5.85
C GLY A 10 -19.24 -2.28 5.36
N SER A 11 -18.98 -2.61 4.11
CA SER A 11 -19.17 -3.97 3.53
C SER A 11 -18.12 -5.02 3.93
N GLY A 12 -17.17 -4.69 4.81
CA GLY A 12 -16.03 -5.57 5.10
C GLY A 12 -14.92 -5.54 4.02
N LYS A 13 -14.93 -4.54 3.15
CA LYS A 13 -13.97 -4.33 2.06
C LYS A 13 -12.52 -4.57 2.47
N THR A 14 -12.09 -3.96 3.56
CA THR A 14 -10.71 -4.04 4.05
C THR A 14 -10.27 -5.48 4.33
N THR A 15 -11.12 -6.27 4.97
CA THR A 15 -10.83 -7.69 5.27
C THR A 15 -10.83 -8.53 4.01
N ALA A 16 -11.81 -8.34 3.13
CA ALA A 16 -11.90 -9.06 1.87
C ALA A 16 -10.70 -8.77 0.96
N VAL A 17 -10.30 -7.51 0.84
CA VAL A 17 -9.12 -7.11 0.06
C VAL A 17 -7.85 -7.69 0.66
N MET A 18 -7.68 -7.66 1.99
CA MET A 18 -6.50 -8.25 2.63
C MET A 18 -6.43 -9.77 2.39
N ALA A 19 -7.54 -10.49 2.51
CA ALA A 19 -7.59 -11.92 2.20
C ALA A 19 -7.23 -12.20 0.72
N TYR A 20 -7.72 -11.37 -0.20
CA TYR A 20 -7.35 -11.45 -1.61
C TYR A 20 -5.85 -11.21 -1.81
N MET A 21 -5.28 -10.17 -1.20
CA MET A 21 -3.84 -9.84 -1.32
C MET A 21 -2.96 -10.95 -0.76
N LEU A 22 -3.32 -11.55 0.37
CA LEU A 22 -2.63 -12.71 0.93
C LEU A 22 -2.68 -13.92 -0.02
N SER A 23 -3.83 -14.16 -0.64
CA SER A 23 -3.98 -15.20 -1.67
C SER A 23 -3.08 -14.94 -2.88
N GLN A 24 -3.04 -13.69 -3.38
CA GLN A 24 -2.14 -13.31 -4.47
C GLN A 24 -0.67 -13.43 -4.06
N ALA A 25 -0.33 -12.98 -2.85
CA ALA A 25 1.04 -13.08 -2.33
C ALA A 25 1.51 -14.55 -2.28
N LYS A 26 0.66 -15.46 -1.81
CA LYS A 26 0.94 -16.91 -1.81
C LYS A 26 1.08 -17.46 -3.24
N LYS A 27 0.14 -17.14 -4.13
CA LYS A 27 0.09 -17.66 -5.50
C LYS A 27 1.26 -17.20 -6.36
N HIS A 28 1.68 -15.95 -6.21
CA HIS A 28 2.70 -15.30 -7.04
C HIS A 28 4.04 -15.10 -6.31
N HIS A 29 4.19 -15.67 -5.11
CA HIS A 29 5.40 -15.54 -4.26
C HIS A 29 5.79 -14.09 -4.02
N LEU A 30 4.79 -13.23 -3.76
CA LEU A 30 5.03 -11.82 -3.50
C LEU A 30 5.68 -11.65 -2.12
N ARG A 31 6.55 -10.68 -2.02
CA ARG A 31 7.42 -10.50 -0.85
C ARG A 31 6.76 -9.68 0.26
N ARG A 32 5.91 -8.72 -0.10
CA ARG A 32 5.31 -7.73 0.83
C ARG A 32 3.93 -7.31 0.41
N ILE A 33 3.21 -6.77 1.37
CA ILE A 33 1.91 -6.15 1.18
C ILE A 33 2.02 -4.69 1.61
N PHE A 34 1.70 -3.77 0.72
CA PHE A 34 1.56 -2.35 1.01
C PHE A 34 0.07 -1.99 1.12
N VAL A 35 -0.28 -1.30 2.20
CA VAL A 35 -1.61 -0.72 2.41
C VAL A 35 -1.45 0.80 2.38
N VAL A 36 -1.97 1.42 1.34
CA VAL A 36 -1.85 2.85 1.09
C VAL A 36 -3.18 3.51 1.41
N LEU A 37 -3.20 4.35 2.44
CA LEU A 37 -4.39 5.01 2.97
C LEU A 37 -4.38 6.51 2.62
N PRO A 38 -5.55 7.13 2.41
CA PRO A 38 -5.61 8.53 2.01
C PRO A 38 -5.16 9.50 3.11
N PHE A 39 -5.44 9.15 4.39
CA PHE A 39 -5.23 10.06 5.52
C PHE A 39 -4.49 9.41 6.68
N THR A 40 -3.70 10.22 7.40
CA THR A 40 -2.97 9.78 8.61
C THR A 40 -3.89 9.40 9.77
N SER A 41 -5.06 10.02 9.88
CA SER A 41 -6.01 9.79 10.97
C SER A 41 -6.56 8.37 11.06
N ILE A 42 -6.55 7.62 9.95
CA ILE A 42 -7.06 6.24 9.91
C ILE A 42 -5.95 5.18 9.95
N ILE A 43 -4.67 5.59 9.93
CA ILE A 43 -3.55 4.64 9.89
C ILE A 43 -3.50 3.80 11.15
N SER A 44 -3.45 4.41 12.33
CA SER A 44 -3.26 3.68 13.59
C SER A 44 -4.38 2.67 13.85
N GLN A 45 -5.63 3.04 13.52
CA GLN A 45 -6.76 2.12 13.61
C GLN A 45 -6.63 0.95 12.62
N SER A 46 -6.17 1.21 11.41
CA SER A 46 -5.96 0.19 10.39
C SER A 46 -4.81 -0.75 10.77
N VAL A 47 -3.70 -0.19 11.25
CA VAL A 47 -2.55 -0.95 11.76
C VAL A 47 -2.96 -1.89 12.88
N GLU A 48 -3.71 -1.39 13.86
CA GLU A 48 -4.20 -2.21 14.97
C GLU A 48 -5.11 -3.36 14.49
N THR A 49 -5.97 -3.07 13.51
CA THR A 49 -6.82 -4.10 12.90
C THR A 49 -6.00 -5.17 12.19
N TYR A 50 -5.01 -4.77 11.39
CA TYR A 50 -4.13 -5.73 10.70
C TYR A 50 -3.26 -6.52 11.67
N ARG A 51 -2.73 -5.90 12.72
CA ARG A 51 -1.97 -6.62 13.77
C ARG A 51 -2.79 -7.71 14.43
N ARG A 52 -4.03 -7.41 14.82
CA ARG A 52 -4.94 -8.42 15.40
C ARG A 52 -5.25 -9.58 14.47
N CYS A 53 -5.28 -9.35 13.16
CA CYS A 53 -5.65 -10.37 12.17
C CYS A 53 -4.45 -11.17 11.65
N LEU A 54 -3.26 -10.58 11.62
CA LEU A 54 -2.11 -11.13 10.88
C LEU A 54 -0.97 -11.61 11.79
N VAL A 55 -0.87 -11.09 13.01
CA VAL A 55 0.22 -11.44 13.93
C VAL A 55 -0.12 -12.70 14.69
N LEU A 56 0.79 -13.67 14.66
CA LEU A 56 0.64 -14.95 15.37
C LEU A 56 1.14 -14.85 16.82
N PRO A 57 0.68 -15.73 17.71
CA PRO A 57 1.18 -15.78 19.10
C PRO A 57 2.71 -15.94 19.13
N GLY A 58 3.38 -15.05 19.86
CA GLY A 58 4.84 -15.06 19.99
C GLY A 58 5.59 -14.17 18.97
N GLU A 59 4.91 -13.61 17.99
CA GLU A 59 5.50 -12.64 17.06
C GLU A 59 5.41 -11.21 17.60
N GLU A 60 6.40 -10.38 17.24
CA GLU A 60 6.36 -8.95 17.55
C GLU A 60 5.49 -8.18 16.52
N PRO A 61 4.36 -7.58 16.95
CA PRO A 61 3.42 -6.93 16.03
C PRO A 61 4.06 -5.86 15.12
N ASN A 62 4.97 -5.07 15.68
CA ASN A 62 5.64 -4.00 14.96
C ASN A 62 6.62 -4.49 13.87
N LYS A 63 7.09 -5.75 13.96
CA LYS A 63 7.94 -6.35 12.95
C LYS A 63 7.14 -6.97 11.79
N ILE A 64 5.89 -7.36 12.04
CA ILE A 64 5.00 -7.95 11.04
C ILE A 64 4.23 -6.86 10.30
N VAL A 65 3.61 -5.94 11.03
CA VAL A 65 2.84 -4.83 10.47
C VAL A 65 3.50 -3.51 10.89
N ALA A 66 4.21 -2.90 9.96
CA ALA A 66 4.87 -1.62 10.16
C ALA A 66 3.96 -0.46 9.75
N GLU A 67 3.89 0.54 10.62
CA GLU A 67 3.30 1.83 10.32
C GLU A 67 4.39 2.77 9.76
N VAL A 68 4.10 3.49 8.67
CA VAL A 68 5.08 4.40 8.05
C VAL A 68 4.41 5.68 7.58
N HIS A 69 4.64 6.78 8.31
CA HIS A 69 4.26 8.13 7.88
C HIS A 69 5.24 9.19 8.42
N HIS A 70 5.09 10.45 8.00
CA HIS A 70 6.06 11.52 8.29
C HIS A 70 6.20 11.93 9.78
N ARG A 71 5.33 11.46 10.68
CA ARG A 71 5.25 11.92 12.08
C ARG A 71 5.43 10.80 13.11
N MET A 72 6.18 9.76 12.78
CA MET A 72 6.35 8.64 13.69
C MET A 72 7.51 8.80 14.66
N ASP A 73 7.24 8.62 15.95
CA ASP A 73 8.23 8.25 16.95
C ASP A 73 8.35 6.73 17.00
N PHE A 74 9.57 6.21 16.98
CA PHE A 74 9.83 4.79 16.95
C PHE A 74 10.25 4.27 18.33
N GLU A 75 9.62 3.21 18.80
CA GLU A 75 9.88 2.60 20.10
C GLU A 75 11.28 1.95 20.19
N SER A 76 11.83 1.52 19.06
CA SER A 76 13.16 0.91 19.01
C SER A 76 13.86 1.13 17.66
N GLU A 77 15.19 1.03 17.66
CA GLU A 77 16.00 1.17 16.46
C GLU A 77 15.71 0.09 15.41
N SER A 78 15.40 -1.14 15.84
CA SER A 78 15.04 -2.25 14.95
C SER A 78 13.70 -2.01 14.24
N VAL A 79 12.69 -1.53 14.96
CA VAL A 79 11.39 -1.15 14.39
C VAL A 79 11.54 0.01 13.44
N ARG A 80 12.33 1.03 13.82
CA ARG A 80 12.65 2.16 12.95
C ARG A 80 13.28 1.70 11.63
N HIS A 81 14.24 0.78 11.67
CA HIS A 81 14.93 0.28 10.49
C HIS A 81 13.98 -0.47 9.55
N LEU A 82 13.12 -1.35 10.10
CA LEU A 82 12.13 -2.11 9.30
C LEU A 82 11.10 -1.18 8.66
N SER A 83 10.59 -0.22 9.41
CA SER A 83 9.59 0.74 8.93
C SER A 83 10.19 1.71 7.92
N THR A 84 11.33 2.33 8.25
CA THR A 84 11.97 3.35 7.40
C THR A 84 12.41 2.79 6.05
N LEU A 85 12.83 1.54 5.98
CA LEU A 85 13.28 0.88 4.75
C LEU A 85 12.22 -0.01 4.09
N TRP A 86 10.98 -0.01 4.57
CA TRP A 86 9.90 -0.83 4.01
C TRP A 86 10.18 -2.34 4.03
N LYS A 87 10.86 -2.82 5.05
CA LYS A 87 11.30 -4.23 5.14
C LYS A 87 10.31 -5.16 5.86
N ALA A 88 9.30 -4.62 6.53
CA ALA A 88 8.27 -5.42 7.17
C ALA A 88 7.42 -6.19 6.13
N PRO A 89 6.86 -7.35 6.46
CA PRO A 89 5.95 -8.09 5.58
C PRO A 89 4.73 -7.29 5.15
N VAL A 90 4.13 -6.52 6.06
CA VAL A 90 3.00 -5.64 5.80
C VAL A 90 3.38 -4.20 6.18
N ILE A 91 3.16 -3.28 5.27
CA ILE A 91 3.49 -1.86 5.46
C ILE A 91 2.21 -1.05 5.26
N VAL A 92 1.81 -0.32 6.29
CA VAL A 92 0.68 0.62 6.24
C VAL A 92 1.24 2.04 6.17
N THR A 93 0.87 2.77 5.13
CA THR A 93 1.42 4.09 4.85
C THR A 93 0.36 5.04 4.28
N THR A 94 0.67 6.34 4.22
CA THR A 94 -0.20 7.30 3.53
C THR A 94 0.06 7.32 2.02
N ALA A 95 -0.95 7.71 1.25
CA ALA A 95 -0.81 7.95 -0.18
C ALA A 95 0.29 8.99 -0.48
N VAL A 96 0.34 10.06 0.30
CA VAL A 96 1.39 11.10 0.17
C VAL A 96 2.77 10.48 0.35
N ALA A 97 3.03 9.79 1.46
CA ALA A 97 4.35 9.19 1.73
C ALA A 97 4.74 8.13 0.70
N PHE A 98 3.76 7.36 0.22
CA PHE A 98 3.97 6.34 -0.80
C PHE A 98 4.35 6.96 -2.14
N PHE A 99 3.51 7.83 -2.70
CA PHE A 99 3.74 8.43 -4.01
C PHE A 99 4.91 9.41 -4.02
N GLU A 100 5.17 10.16 -2.93
CA GLU A 100 6.38 10.94 -2.78
C GLU A 100 7.65 10.05 -2.83
N THR A 101 7.59 8.85 -2.25
CA THR A 101 8.71 7.91 -2.32
C THR A 101 8.96 7.47 -3.77
N LEU A 102 7.89 7.22 -4.55
CA LEU A 102 8.02 6.86 -5.97
C LEU A 102 8.58 8.01 -6.81
N ALA A 103 8.20 9.25 -6.51
CA ALA A 103 8.61 10.44 -7.25
C ALA A 103 9.97 11.02 -6.81
N SER A 104 10.53 10.51 -5.71
CA SER A 104 11.70 11.11 -5.08
C SER A 104 13.01 10.69 -5.75
N ASN A 105 13.94 11.62 -5.85
CA ASN A 105 15.33 11.37 -6.24
C ASN A 105 16.29 11.27 -5.03
N ARG A 106 15.77 11.30 -3.81
CA ARG A 106 16.59 11.24 -2.59
C ARG A 106 17.07 9.82 -2.32
N PRO A 107 18.37 9.61 -1.93
CA PRO A 107 18.89 8.28 -1.67
C PRO A 107 18.12 7.47 -0.63
N SER A 108 17.54 8.13 0.38
CA SER A 108 16.71 7.48 1.40
C SER A 108 15.42 6.90 0.84
N ALA A 109 14.78 7.60 -0.11
CA ALA A 109 13.59 7.12 -0.80
C ALA A 109 13.92 6.02 -1.81
N LEU A 110 15.00 6.18 -2.57
CA LEU A 110 15.46 5.18 -3.54
C LEU A 110 15.76 3.83 -2.87
N ARG A 111 16.28 3.83 -1.64
CA ARG A 111 16.48 2.59 -0.87
C ARG A 111 15.16 1.87 -0.57
N ARG A 112 14.04 2.56 -0.43
CA ARG A 112 12.71 1.97 -0.23
C ARG A 112 12.16 1.34 -1.50
N LEU A 113 12.46 1.93 -2.66
CA LEU A 113 11.98 1.42 -3.96
C LEU A 113 12.43 -0.02 -4.23
N HIS A 114 13.59 -0.44 -3.73
CA HIS A 114 14.05 -1.83 -3.86
C HIS A 114 13.14 -2.85 -3.17
N GLU A 115 12.24 -2.42 -2.32
CA GLU A 115 11.32 -3.30 -1.61
C GLU A 115 9.96 -3.46 -2.33
N LEU A 116 9.69 -2.66 -3.37
CA LEU A 116 8.46 -2.72 -4.15
C LEU A 116 8.37 -3.89 -5.13
N PRO A 117 9.44 -4.29 -5.86
CA PRO A 117 9.33 -5.39 -6.80
C PRO A 117 8.80 -6.67 -6.13
N GLY A 118 7.84 -7.32 -6.79
CA GLY A 118 7.18 -8.52 -6.27
C GLY A 118 6.33 -8.25 -5.03
N SER A 119 5.58 -7.15 -5.00
CA SER A 119 4.72 -6.79 -3.88
C SER A 119 3.25 -6.69 -4.30
N ALA A 120 2.35 -6.90 -3.32
CA ALA A 120 0.94 -6.56 -3.45
C ALA A 120 0.70 -5.16 -2.88
N ILE A 121 -0.02 -4.30 -3.60
CA ILE A 121 -0.23 -2.90 -3.22
C ILE A 121 -1.72 -2.61 -3.23
N PHE A 122 -2.27 -2.32 -2.07
CA PHE A 122 -3.65 -1.91 -1.87
C PHE A 122 -3.73 -0.40 -1.68
N VAL A 123 -4.44 0.29 -2.57
CA VAL A 123 -4.74 1.72 -2.42
C VAL A 123 -6.19 1.86 -2.03
N ASP A 124 -6.43 2.20 -0.77
CA ASP A 124 -7.77 2.46 -0.27
C ASP A 124 -8.20 3.89 -0.59
N GLU A 125 -9.49 4.05 -0.84
CA GLU A 125 -10.10 5.31 -1.29
C GLU A 125 -9.27 5.98 -2.41
N ALA A 126 -9.01 5.22 -3.47
CA ALA A 126 -8.11 5.61 -4.56
C ALA A 126 -8.44 6.98 -5.17
N HIS A 127 -9.72 7.39 -5.14
CA HIS A 127 -10.16 8.73 -5.59
C HIS A 127 -9.63 9.87 -4.70
N ALA A 128 -9.40 9.62 -3.41
CA ALA A 128 -8.84 10.59 -2.47
C ALA A 128 -7.30 10.47 -2.37
N ALA A 129 -6.78 9.27 -2.62
CA ALA A 129 -5.35 8.99 -2.60
C ALA A 129 -4.60 9.55 -3.82
N LEU A 130 -5.28 9.68 -4.95
CA LEU A 130 -4.74 10.09 -6.23
C LEU A 130 -5.36 11.43 -6.68
N PRO A 131 -4.69 12.58 -6.47
CA PRO A 131 -5.15 13.86 -6.99
C PRO A 131 -5.39 13.81 -8.50
N SER A 132 -6.49 14.42 -8.96
CA SER A 132 -6.95 14.29 -10.36
C SER A 132 -5.89 14.71 -11.41
N HIS A 133 -5.11 15.76 -11.12
CA HIS A 133 -4.06 16.24 -12.02
C HIS A 133 -2.83 15.31 -12.08
N LEU A 134 -2.64 14.43 -11.10
CA LEU A 134 -1.57 13.44 -11.07
C LEU A 134 -2.01 12.05 -11.55
N LEU A 135 -3.31 11.84 -11.79
CA LEU A 135 -3.84 10.54 -12.23
C LEU A 135 -3.13 9.98 -13.47
N PRO A 136 -2.84 10.76 -14.55
CA PRO A 136 -2.17 10.22 -15.73
C PRO A 136 -0.77 9.69 -15.42
N VAL A 137 -0.02 10.39 -14.57
CA VAL A 137 1.34 10.00 -14.18
C VAL A 137 1.29 8.78 -13.24
N ALA A 138 0.41 8.82 -12.24
CA ALA A 138 0.23 7.71 -11.31
C ALA A 138 -0.21 6.43 -12.03
N TRP A 139 -1.10 6.56 -13.03
CA TRP A 139 -1.54 5.42 -13.84
C TRP A 139 -0.41 4.79 -14.65
N LYS A 140 0.46 5.62 -15.24
CA LYS A 140 1.66 5.12 -15.93
C LYS A 140 2.59 4.37 -14.98
N TRP A 141 2.81 4.87 -13.77
CA TRP A 141 3.62 4.18 -12.75
C TRP A 141 2.98 2.87 -12.32
N ILE A 142 1.66 2.84 -12.06
CA ILE A 142 0.94 1.63 -11.68
C ILE A 142 1.12 0.54 -12.74
N ASN A 143 0.94 0.87 -14.02
CA ASN A 143 1.12 -0.09 -15.10
C ASN A 143 2.58 -0.52 -15.25
N CYS A 144 3.52 0.41 -15.24
CA CYS A 144 4.95 0.11 -15.31
C CYS A 144 5.37 -0.84 -14.18
N PHE A 145 4.98 -0.57 -12.94
CA PHE A 145 5.33 -1.44 -11.81
C PHE A 145 4.58 -2.77 -11.84
N ALA A 146 3.37 -2.82 -12.40
CA ALA A 146 2.65 -4.07 -12.60
C ALA A 146 3.35 -4.97 -13.61
N ASP A 147 3.84 -4.41 -14.71
CA ASP A 147 4.43 -5.16 -15.81
C ASP A 147 5.91 -5.49 -15.58
N GLU A 148 6.71 -4.50 -15.17
CA GLU A 148 8.17 -4.62 -15.06
C GLU A 148 8.64 -5.15 -13.70
N TRP A 149 7.89 -4.86 -12.61
CA TRP A 149 8.28 -5.18 -11.25
C TRP A 149 7.42 -6.27 -10.60
N ASN A 150 6.52 -6.89 -11.35
CA ASN A 150 5.58 -7.90 -10.83
C ASN A 150 4.81 -7.40 -9.61
N CYS A 151 4.34 -6.15 -9.65
CA CYS A 151 3.50 -5.58 -8.60
C CYS A 151 2.03 -5.88 -8.87
N HIS A 152 1.31 -6.34 -7.84
CA HIS A 152 -0.12 -6.63 -7.93
C HIS A 152 -0.91 -5.52 -7.21
N TRP A 153 -1.70 -4.76 -7.95
CA TRP A 153 -2.43 -3.61 -7.45
C TRP A 153 -3.90 -3.92 -7.21
N VAL A 154 -4.40 -3.44 -6.09
CA VAL A 154 -5.84 -3.36 -5.79
C VAL A 154 -6.19 -1.91 -5.52
N LEU A 155 -7.01 -1.32 -6.39
CA LEU A 155 -7.54 0.03 -6.22
C LEU A 155 -8.96 -0.08 -5.71
N ALA A 156 -9.23 0.41 -4.50
CA ALA A 156 -10.55 0.33 -3.89
C ALA A 156 -11.12 1.72 -3.61
N SER A 157 -12.42 1.84 -3.73
CA SER A 157 -13.17 3.04 -3.36
C SER A 157 -14.65 2.71 -3.19
N GLY A 158 -15.33 3.46 -2.33
CA GLY A 158 -16.80 3.44 -2.23
C GLY A 158 -17.51 4.17 -3.38
N SER A 159 -16.77 4.98 -4.14
CA SER A 159 -17.25 5.73 -5.31
C SER A 159 -16.18 5.70 -6.41
N LEU A 160 -15.83 4.49 -6.86
CA LEU A 160 -14.72 4.30 -7.77
C LEU A 160 -15.01 4.98 -9.12
N ASN A 161 -14.39 6.12 -9.33
CA ASN A 161 -14.41 6.77 -10.61
C ASN A 161 -13.47 5.98 -11.54
N ARG A 162 -14.01 5.39 -12.60
CA ARG A 162 -13.24 4.56 -13.56
C ARG A 162 -12.34 5.43 -14.43
N PHE A 163 -11.43 6.18 -13.80
CA PHE A 163 -10.54 7.14 -14.49
C PHE A 163 -9.70 6.50 -15.60
N TRP A 164 -9.40 5.22 -15.50
CA TRP A 164 -8.66 4.46 -16.54
C TRP A 164 -9.45 4.25 -17.84
N THR A 165 -10.75 4.54 -17.87
CA THR A 165 -11.55 4.52 -19.10
C THR A 165 -11.57 5.85 -19.83
N ILE A 166 -10.99 6.91 -19.24
CA ILE A 166 -10.92 8.23 -19.86
C ILE A 166 -9.80 8.20 -20.90
N GLN A 167 -10.13 8.51 -22.17
CA GLN A 167 -9.19 8.44 -23.31
C GLN A 167 -7.88 9.23 -23.13
N GLN A 168 -7.83 10.19 -22.23
CA GLN A 168 -6.62 10.98 -21.92
C GLN A 168 -5.67 10.27 -20.94
N ILE A 169 -6.09 9.17 -20.33
CA ILE A 169 -5.36 8.46 -19.28
C ILE A 169 -5.02 7.02 -19.74
N ALA A 170 -5.83 6.46 -20.63
CA ALA A 170 -5.60 5.16 -21.29
C ALA A 170 -4.53 5.27 -22.42
#